data_872496365a4d0678f8c9236b860025f3
#
_entry.id   872496365a4d0678f8c9236b860025f3
#
_cell.length_a   1.000
_cell.length_b   1.000
_cell.length_c   1.000
_cell.angle_alpha   90.00
_cell.angle_beta   90.00
_cell.angle_gamma   90.00
#
_symmetry.space_group_name_H-M   'P 1'
#
loop_
_entity.id
_entity.type
_entity.pdbx_description
1 polymer ?
#
loop_
_entity_poly.entity_id
_entity_poly.type
_entity_poly.pdbx_seq_one_letter_code
_entity_poly.pdbx_strand_id
1 'polypeptide(L)'
;MLLLRRPLLMAAPACRAGRWHGCYDTDNGVLLMMLVWLPLAAAVVCALALSRRAGGGPSPWRTSLAEVGTVYTTVPLVWLTMMPGPGAGTVPGRLSLIPLRDLATMGPLGIGGNLLIFAGLGYFAPMRFAALASLPRILALGAGCSVLVETLQYVLQLDRVSSVDDVLVNAAGAALAGLASRRRWRTTVRIPPHHLAPQRHGQTEPHARY
;
A
#
# COMPACT_ATOMS: atom_id res chain seq x y z
N MET A 1 -34.61 13.07 9.21
CA MET A 1 -34.43 13.27 7.78
C MET A 1 -33.84 14.65 7.49
N LEU A 2 -32.65 15.01 8.05
CA LEU A 2 -32.06 16.37 7.92
C LEU A 2 -30.55 16.38 8.20
N LEU A 3 -29.78 15.29 7.84
CA LEU A 3 -28.32 15.23 8.04
C LEU A 3 -27.51 15.00 6.75
N LEU A 4 -28.10 15.22 5.59
CA LEU A 4 -27.47 14.96 4.28
C LEU A 4 -27.08 16.23 3.52
N ARG A 5 -26.82 17.34 4.20
CA ARG A 5 -26.31 18.57 3.57
C ARG A 5 -25.14 19.17 4.36
N ARG A 6 -24.05 18.43 4.51
CA ARG A 6 -22.76 19.09 4.57
C ARG A 6 -22.16 19.02 3.17
N PRO A 7 -22.12 20.15 2.44
CA PRO A 7 -21.56 20.13 1.10
C PRO A 7 -20.08 19.78 1.22
N LEU A 8 -19.64 18.86 0.36
CA LEU A 8 -18.23 18.51 0.07
C LEU A 8 -17.33 19.73 -0.23
N LEU A 9 -17.89 20.93 -0.27
CA LEU A 9 -17.25 22.21 -0.57
C LEU A 9 -16.88 23.04 0.66
N MET A 10 -17.15 22.59 1.88
CA MET A 10 -16.50 23.18 3.05
C MET A 10 -15.14 22.51 3.27
N ALA A 11 -14.29 22.57 2.25
CA ALA A 11 -12.86 22.50 2.49
C ALA A 11 -12.55 23.48 3.61
N ALA A 12 -12.02 22.96 4.71
CA ALA A 12 -11.80 23.72 5.93
C ALA A 12 -11.24 25.11 5.59
N PRO A 13 -11.77 26.17 6.18
CA PRO A 13 -11.34 27.56 5.89
C PRO A 13 -9.82 27.75 6.05
N ALA A 14 -9.16 26.86 6.77
CA ALA A 14 -7.71 26.80 6.95
C ALA A 14 -6.92 26.60 5.64
N CYS A 15 -7.42 25.80 4.69
CA CYS A 15 -6.73 25.59 3.41
C CYS A 15 -6.89 26.76 2.43
N ARG A 16 -7.95 27.58 2.58
CA ARG A 16 -8.22 28.74 1.71
C ARG A 16 -7.35 29.96 2.01
N ALA A 17 -6.80 30.09 3.19
CA ALA A 17 -6.14 31.33 3.65
C ALA A 17 -4.61 31.30 3.53
N GLY A 18 -4.01 30.41 2.71
CA GLY A 18 -2.56 30.30 2.62
C GLY A 18 -1.89 29.70 3.86
N ARG A 19 -2.66 29.21 4.80
CA ARG A 19 -2.20 28.49 6.00
C ARG A 19 -2.18 27.00 5.72
N TRP A 20 -1.11 26.54 5.10
CA TRP A 20 -0.91 25.14 4.73
C TRP A 20 -0.90 24.17 5.93
N HIS A 21 -0.54 24.66 7.13
CA HIS A 21 -0.45 23.87 8.35
C HIS A 21 -1.79 23.18 8.74
N GLY A 22 -2.92 23.81 8.51
CA GLY A 22 -4.23 23.23 8.82
C GLY A 22 -4.78 22.25 7.76
N CYS A 23 -4.10 22.13 6.61
CA CYS A 23 -4.55 21.20 5.56
C CYS A 23 -4.20 19.75 5.90
N TYR A 24 -3.11 19.51 6.59
CA TYR A 24 -2.67 18.16 6.95
C TYR A 24 -3.46 17.56 8.13
N ASP A 25 -4.24 18.39 8.82
CA ASP A 25 -5.02 18.01 10.00
C ASP A 25 -6.48 17.68 9.68
N THR A 26 -6.84 17.59 8.41
CA THR A 26 -8.21 17.27 7.98
C THR A 26 -8.22 16.25 6.84
N ASP A 27 -9.23 15.37 6.83
CA ASP A 27 -9.39 14.34 5.80
C ASP A 27 -9.41 14.94 4.38
N ASN A 28 -10.21 16.00 4.19
CA ASN A 28 -10.31 16.69 2.90
C ASN A 28 -8.99 17.39 2.51
N GLY A 29 -8.25 17.88 3.49
CA GLY A 29 -6.96 18.53 3.28
C GLY A 29 -5.91 17.56 2.83
N VAL A 30 -5.83 16.37 3.43
CA VAL A 30 -4.91 15.30 3.00
C VAL A 30 -5.20 14.86 1.57
N LEU A 31 -6.48 14.64 1.23
CA LEU A 31 -6.89 14.29 -0.13
C LEU A 31 -6.55 15.39 -1.14
N LEU A 32 -6.76 16.66 -0.79
CA LEU A 32 -6.38 17.80 -1.61
C LEU A 32 -4.86 17.85 -1.81
N MET A 33 -4.08 17.64 -0.74
CA MET A 33 -2.63 17.60 -0.83
C MET A 33 -2.13 16.45 -1.70
N MET A 34 -2.75 15.27 -1.62
CA MET A 34 -2.46 14.18 -2.56
C MET A 34 -2.67 14.63 -4.01
N LEU A 35 -3.76 15.33 -4.30
CA LEU A 35 -4.01 15.83 -5.65
C LEU A 35 -2.95 16.86 -6.10
N VAL A 36 -2.57 17.78 -5.21
CA VAL A 36 -1.55 18.80 -5.49
C VAL A 36 -0.17 18.18 -5.72
N TRP A 37 0.19 17.15 -4.98
CA TRP A 37 1.49 16.46 -5.11
C TRP A 37 1.52 15.40 -6.23
N LEU A 38 0.39 15.11 -6.87
CA LEU A 38 0.32 14.13 -7.96
C LEU A 38 1.27 14.43 -9.14
N PRO A 39 1.40 15.70 -9.62
CA PRO A 39 2.37 16.01 -10.68
C PRO A 39 3.81 15.74 -10.27
N LEU A 40 4.17 16.04 -9.02
CA LEU A 40 5.51 15.73 -8.50
C LEU A 40 5.75 14.23 -8.44
N ALA A 41 4.80 13.46 -7.93
CA ALA A 41 4.89 12.00 -7.92
C ALA A 41 5.08 11.44 -9.34
N ALA A 42 4.33 11.95 -10.32
CA ALA A 42 4.50 11.59 -11.72
C ALA A 42 5.88 11.95 -12.26
N ALA A 43 6.39 13.15 -11.95
CA ALA A 43 7.75 13.58 -12.33
C ALA A 43 8.82 12.67 -11.74
N VAL A 44 8.69 12.26 -10.48
CA VAL A 44 9.61 11.32 -9.82
C VAL A 44 9.56 9.94 -10.51
N VAL A 45 8.37 9.43 -10.85
CA VAL A 45 8.24 8.18 -11.63
C VAL A 45 8.96 8.31 -12.96
N CYS A 46 8.78 9.40 -13.69
CA CYS A 46 9.44 9.64 -14.97
C CYS A 46 10.98 9.70 -14.80
N ALA A 47 11.48 10.47 -13.85
CA ALA A 47 12.92 10.60 -13.60
C ALA A 47 13.57 9.25 -13.26
N LEU A 48 12.96 8.48 -12.34
CA LEU A 48 13.43 7.15 -11.98
C LEU A 48 13.35 6.16 -13.15
N ALA A 49 12.28 6.21 -13.95
CA ALA A 49 12.13 5.33 -15.09
C ALA A 49 13.16 5.63 -16.18
N LEU A 50 13.42 6.91 -16.47
CA LEU A 50 14.43 7.33 -17.44
C LEU A 50 15.85 6.95 -16.99
N SER A 51 16.21 7.20 -15.73
CA SER A 51 17.52 6.83 -15.19
C SER A 51 17.75 5.31 -15.24
N ARG A 52 16.74 4.51 -14.87
CA ARG A 52 16.81 3.05 -14.96
C ARG A 52 16.86 2.53 -16.40
N ARG A 53 16.18 3.23 -17.33
CA ARG A 53 16.23 2.91 -18.76
C ARG A 53 17.64 3.15 -19.30
N ALA A 54 18.26 4.25 -18.93
CA ALA A 54 19.65 4.56 -19.31
C ALA A 54 20.65 3.54 -18.77
N GLY A 55 20.40 2.99 -17.56
CA GLY A 55 21.20 1.93 -16.96
C GLY A 55 20.87 0.50 -17.44
N GLY A 56 20.00 0.32 -18.45
CA GLY A 56 19.65 -0.99 -19.01
C GLY A 56 18.77 -1.85 -18.11
N GLY A 57 18.16 -1.28 -17.07
CA GLY A 57 17.33 -2.00 -16.11
C GLY A 57 16.07 -2.62 -16.73
N PRO A 58 15.66 -3.82 -16.29
CA PRO A 58 14.45 -4.47 -16.79
C PRO A 58 13.19 -3.75 -16.27
N SER A 59 12.24 -3.49 -17.18
CA SER A 59 10.93 -2.88 -16.86
C SER A 59 10.99 -1.58 -16.04
N PRO A 60 11.73 -0.54 -16.47
CA PRO A 60 12.01 0.64 -15.68
C PRO A 60 10.75 1.40 -15.23
N TRP A 61 9.77 1.56 -16.11
CA TRP A 61 8.51 2.22 -15.83
C TRP A 61 7.67 1.49 -14.77
N ARG A 62 7.56 0.18 -14.91
CA ARG A 62 6.79 -0.63 -13.98
C ARG A 62 7.39 -0.62 -12.58
N THR A 63 8.71 -0.73 -12.48
CA THR A 63 9.41 -0.72 -11.20
C THR A 63 9.30 0.64 -10.51
N SER A 64 9.51 1.73 -11.27
CA SER A 64 9.41 3.10 -10.73
C SER A 64 7.99 3.43 -10.30
N LEU A 65 6.99 3.07 -11.11
CA LEU A 65 5.58 3.26 -10.76
C LEU A 65 5.19 2.45 -9.51
N ALA A 66 5.67 1.22 -9.40
CA ALA A 66 5.37 0.39 -8.23
C ALA A 66 5.96 0.94 -6.94
N GLU A 67 7.18 1.45 -6.97
CA GLU A 67 7.83 2.04 -5.80
C GLU A 67 7.18 3.35 -5.37
N VAL A 68 7.08 4.30 -6.29
CA VAL A 68 6.49 5.61 -6.00
C VAL A 68 5.00 5.45 -5.67
N GLY A 69 4.27 4.62 -6.43
CA GLY A 69 2.86 4.36 -6.20
C GLY A 69 2.59 3.75 -4.82
N THR A 70 3.41 2.81 -4.35
CA THR A 70 3.28 2.26 -3.00
C THR A 70 3.39 3.36 -1.94
N VAL A 71 4.43 4.18 -1.99
CA VAL A 71 4.67 5.25 -1.01
C VAL A 71 3.57 6.31 -1.10
N TYR A 72 3.33 6.81 -2.30
CA TYR A 72 2.38 7.90 -2.56
C TYR A 72 0.95 7.57 -2.16
N THR A 73 0.50 6.33 -2.34
CA THR A 73 -0.87 5.93 -2.00
C THR A 73 -1.03 5.43 -0.58
N THR A 74 0.03 4.93 0.06
CA THR A 74 -0.07 4.34 1.40
C THR A 74 0.24 5.36 2.49
N VAL A 75 1.33 6.13 2.34
CA VAL A 75 1.79 7.04 3.41
C VAL A 75 0.76 8.10 3.79
N PRO A 76 0.13 8.84 2.86
CA PRO A 76 -0.87 9.84 3.23
C PRO A 76 -2.12 9.25 3.90
N LEU A 77 -2.54 8.05 3.48
CA LEU A 77 -3.71 7.40 4.05
C LEU A 77 -3.41 6.84 5.45
N VAL A 78 -2.22 6.29 5.68
CA VAL A 78 -1.78 5.92 7.04
C VAL A 78 -1.65 7.16 7.92
N TRP A 79 -1.10 8.26 7.40
CA TRP A 79 -1.05 9.54 8.11
C TRP A 79 -2.47 9.97 8.54
N LEU A 80 -3.44 9.89 7.65
CA LEU A 80 -4.83 10.23 7.92
C LEU A 80 -5.41 9.41 9.10
N THR A 81 -5.12 8.11 9.15
CA THR A 81 -5.58 7.24 10.23
C THR A 81 -4.88 7.51 11.57
N MET A 82 -3.66 8.05 11.51
CA MET A 82 -2.85 8.38 12.70
C MET A 82 -3.14 9.79 13.25
N MET A 83 -4.04 10.55 12.64
CA MET A 83 -4.42 11.86 13.17
C MET A 83 -5.14 11.73 14.51
N PRO A 84 -4.72 12.50 15.52
CA PRO A 84 -5.31 12.44 16.84
C PRO A 84 -6.76 12.96 16.84
N GLY A 85 -7.64 12.27 17.55
CA GLY A 85 -8.99 12.73 17.86
C GLY A 85 -8.99 13.82 18.94
N PRO A 86 -10.16 14.41 19.23
CA PRO A 86 -10.29 15.54 20.18
C PRO A 86 -9.85 15.22 21.61
N GLY A 87 -9.93 13.95 22.02
CA GLY A 87 -9.57 13.47 23.34
C GLY A 87 -8.21 12.78 23.40
N ALA A 88 -7.36 12.92 22.37
CA ALA A 88 -6.05 12.27 22.31
C ALA A 88 -5.19 12.64 23.54
N GLY A 89 -4.54 11.62 24.12
CA GLY A 89 -3.71 11.76 25.33
C GLY A 89 -4.49 11.92 26.64
N THR A 90 -5.83 12.06 26.62
CA THR A 90 -6.67 12.19 27.82
C THR A 90 -7.65 11.03 27.97
N VAL A 91 -8.06 10.41 26.85
CA VAL A 91 -8.96 9.27 26.84
C VAL A 91 -8.15 7.98 26.70
N PRO A 92 -8.35 6.97 27.57
CA PRO A 92 -7.69 5.69 27.44
C PRO A 92 -7.95 5.03 26.08
N GLY A 93 -6.98 4.32 25.55
CA GLY A 93 -7.14 3.53 24.34
C GLY A 93 -8.30 2.52 24.48
N ARG A 94 -9.10 2.39 23.45
CA ARG A 94 -10.25 1.48 23.39
C ARG A 94 -9.99 0.37 22.41
N LEU A 95 -10.32 -0.87 22.78
CA LEU A 95 -10.17 -2.06 21.94
C LEU A 95 -11.54 -2.69 21.67
N SER A 96 -11.78 -3.02 20.41
CA SER A 96 -12.92 -3.81 19.95
C SER A 96 -12.41 -5.09 19.29
N LEU A 97 -12.48 -6.21 20.02
CA LEU A 97 -11.96 -7.51 19.58
C LEU A 97 -13.05 -8.47 19.08
N ILE A 98 -14.31 -8.03 19.06
CA ILE A 98 -15.43 -8.85 18.58
C ILE A 98 -15.57 -8.61 17.07
N PRO A 99 -15.30 -9.62 16.22
CA PRO A 99 -15.41 -9.47 14.78
C PRO A 99 -16.83 -9.10 14.35
N LEU A 100 -16.95 -8.28 13.32
CA LEU A 100 -18.19 -7.81 12.68
C LEU A 100 -19.09 -6.93 13.55
N ARG A 101 -18.68 -6.62 14.78
CA ARG A 101 -19.44 -5.76 15.68
C ARG A 101 -19.44 -4.31 15.21
N ASP A 102 -18.26 -3.81 14.92
CA ASP A 102 -18.08 -2.40 14.54
C ASP A 102 -18.44 -2.18 13.07
N LEU A 103 -18.31 -3.21 12.24
CA LEU A 103 -18.69 -3.17 10.83
C LEU A 103 -20.18 -2.82 10.63
N ALA A 104 -21.05 -3.30 11.53
CA ALA A 104 -22.49 -3.00 11.47
C ALA A 104 -22.81 -1.52 11.73
N THR A 105 -21.95 -0.82 12.48
CA THR A 105 -22.09 0.61 12.81
C THR A 105 -21.20 1.52 11.96
N MET A 106 -20.19 0.94 11.31
CA MET A 106 -19.28 1.62 10.39
C MET A 106 -20.06 2.02 9.13
N GLY A 107 -20.26 3.32 8.92
CA GLY A 107 -20.94 3.80 7.72
C GLY A 107 -20.15 3.52 6.43
N PRO A 108 -20.79 3.69 5.25
CA PRO A 108 -20.14 3.40 3.95
C PRO A 108 -18.81 4.12 3.72
N LEU A 109 -18.67 5.34 4.24
CA LEU A 109 -17.42 6.12 4.16
C LEU A 109 -16.32 5.51 5.04
N GLY A 110 -16.67 4.98 6.22
CA GLY A 110 -15.71 4.29 7.09
C GLY A 110 -15.19 3.00 6.44
N ILE A 111 -16.10 2.18 5.92
CA ILE A 111 -15.73 0.95 5.20
C ILE A 111 -14.89 1.28 3.97
N GLY A 112 -15.32 2.25 3.15
CA GLY A 112 -14.59 2.67 1.95
C GLY A 112 -13.21 3.23 2.27
N GLY A 113 -13.10 4.05 3.31
CA GLY A 113 -11.84 4.61 3.80
C GLY A 113 -10.87 3.51 4.20
N ASN A 114 -11.31 2.57 5.04
CA ASN A 114 -10.48 1.45 5.48
C ASN A 114 -10.06 0.55 4.31
N LEU A 115 -10.95 0.23 3.37
CA LEU A 115 -10.57 -0.52 2.16
C LEU A 115 -9.45 0.17 1.36
N LEU A 116 -9.40 1.49 1.36
CA LEU A 116 -8.42 2.25 0.59
C LEU A 116 -7.04 2.36 1.28
N ILE A 117 -6.96 2.28 2.61
CA ILE A 117 -5.72 2.52 3.37
C ILE A 117 -4.55 1.70 2.82
N PHE A 118 -4.74 0.39 2.64
CA PHE A 118 -3.71 -0.50 2.11
C PHE A 118 -3.98 -1.00 0.68
N ALA A 119 -4.96 -0.44 -0.02
CA ALA A 119 -5.22 -0.78 -1.42
C ALA A 119 -4.01 -0.49 -2.31
N GLY A 120 -3.36 0.66 -2.13
CA GLY A 120 -2.15 1.01 -2.86
C GLY A 120 -1.01 0.04 -2.60
N LEU A 121 -0.78 -0.34 -1.34
CA LEU A 121 0.20 -1.36 -0.96
C LEU A 121 -0.10 -2.69 -1.65
N GLY A 122 -1.35 -3.16 -1.57
CA GLY A 122 -1.79 -4.41 -2.21
C GLY A 122 -1.66 -4.40 -3.73
N TYR A 123 -1.90 -3.26 -4.38
CA TYR A 123 -1.79 -3.11 -5.82
C TYR A 123 -0.34 -3.08 -6.30
N PHE A 124 0.51 -2.27 -5.68
CA PHE A 124 1.85 -1.96 -6.18
C PHE A 124 2.95 -2.89 -5.64
N ALA A 125 2.86 -3.35 -4.39
CA ALA A 125 3.91 -4.16 -3.79
C ALA A 125 4.19 -5.48 -4.55
N PRO A 126 3.19 -6.25 -5.02
CA PRO A 126 3.45 -7.47 -5.79
C PRO A 126 4.02 -7.18 -7.20
N MET A 127 3.83 -5.98 -7.72
CA MET A 127 4.47 -5.56 -8.97
C MET A 127 5.98 -5.33 -8.80
N ARG A 128 6.42 -4.96 -7.59
CA ARG A 128 7.82 -4.69 -7.25
C ARG A 128 8.52 -5.93 -6.71
N PHE A 129 7.85 -6.67 -5.83
CA PHE A 129 8.43 -7.78 -5.09
C PHE A 129 7.74 -9.10 -5.46
N ALA A 130 8.46 -9.99 -6.14
CA ALA A 130 7.95 -11.31 -6.52
C ALA A 130 7.55 -12.16 -5.29
N ALA A 131 8.20 -11.94 -4.15
CA ALA A 131 7.85 -12.58 -2.90
C ALA A 131 6.41 -12.28 -2.45
N LEU A 132 5.84 -11.13 -2.83
CA LEU A 132 4.47 -10.73 -2.51
C LEU A 132 3.45 -11.10 -3.61
N ALA A 133 3.88 -11.76 -4.69
CA ALA A 133 3.02 -12.13 -5.80
C ALA A 133 2.12 -13.35 -5.47
N SER A 134 1.42 -13.29 -4.34
CA SER A 134 0.38 -14.24 -3.97
C SER A 134 -0.64 -13.59 -3.05
N LEU A 135 -1.92 -13.97 -3.22
CA LEU A 135 -3.02 -13.38 -2.46
C LEU A 135 -2.88 -13.56 -0.93
N PRO A 136 -2.51 -14.76 -0.41
CA PRO A 136 -2.32 -14.93 1.02
C PRO A 136 -1.22 -14.03 1.61
N ARG A 137 -0.15 -13.77 0.84
CA ARG A 137 0.94 -12.90 1.30
C ARG A 137 0.53 -11.43 1.30
N ILE A 138 -0.29 -11.01 0.33
CA ILE A 138 -0.86 -9.65 0.29
C ILE A 138 -1.82 -9.45 1.47
N LEU A 139 -2.69 -10.44 1.73
CA LEU A 139 -3.57 -10.44 2.91
C LEU A 139 -2.76 -10.32 4.21
N ALA A 140 -1.74 -11.17 4.37
CA ALA A 140 -0.89 -11.14 5.54
C ALA A 140 -0.15 -9.80 5.71
N LEU A 141 0.33 -9.21 4.60
CA LEU A 141 0.96 -7.89 4.62
C LEU A 141 -0.04 -6.80 5.02
N GLY A 142 -1.21 -6.76 4.41
CA GLY A 142 -2.26 -5.79 4.72
C GLY A 142 -2.74 -5.92 6.18
N ALA A 143 -2.98 -7.14 6.64
CA ALA A 143 -3.36 -7.41 8.02
C ALA A 143 -2.25 -7.01 9.01
N GLY A 144 -1.00 -7.36 8.73
CA GLY A 144 0.15 -7.01 9.59
C GLY A 144 0.37 -5.52 9.70
N CYS A 145 0.29 -4.79 8.57
CA CYS A 145 0.37 -3.33 8.57
C CYS A 145 -0.81 -2.71 9.34
N SER A 146 -2.02 -3.26 9.18
CA SER A 146 -3.19 -2.77 9.91
C SER A 146 -3.07 -3.00 11.41
N VAL A 147 -2.67 -4.20 11.85
CA VAL A 147 -2.42 -4.48 13.27
C VAL A 147 -1.38 -3.52 13.85
N LEU A 148 -0.33 -3.20 13.09
CA LEU A 148 0.66 -2.22 13.53
C LEU A 148 0.04 -0.83 13.73
N VAL A 149 -0.78 -0.35 12.78
CA VAL A 149 -1.47 0.94 12.88
C VAL A 149 -2.41 0.94 14.09
N GLU A 150 -3.26 -0.09 14.24
CA GLU A 150 -4.18 -0.22 15.37
C GLU A 150 -3.45 -0.23 16.72
N THR A 151 -2.32 -0.94 16.80
CA THR A 151 -1.47 -0.98 17.99
C THR A 151 -0.90 0.40 18.29
N LEU A 152 -0.42 1.12 17.29
CA LEU A 152 0.11 2.48 17.47
C LEU A 152 -0.97 3.46 17.90
N GLN A 153 -2.17 3.41 17.33
CA GLN A 153 -3.30 4.24 17.73
C GLN A 153 -3.69 4.00 19.20
N TYR A 154 -3.70 2.73 19.61
CA TYR A 154 -3.98 2.34 20.98
C TYR A 154 -2.91 2.84 21.96
N VAL A 155 -1.64 2.56 21.67
CA VAL A 155 -0.50 2.92 22.54
C VAL A 155 -0.32 4.44 22.65
N LEU A 156 -0.50 5.15 21.54
CA LEU A 156 -0.40 6.61 21.48
C LEU A 156 -1.67 7.32 21.96
N GLN A 157 -2.70 6.56 22.36
CA GLN A 157 -3.98 7.10 22.85
C GLN A 157 -4.57 8.19 21.93
N LEU A 158 -4.68 7.86 20.65
CA LEU A 158 -5.13 8.82 19.63
C LEU A 158 -6.65 9.09 19.66
N ASP A 159 -7.35 8.71 20.73
CA ASP A 159 -8.82 8.79 20.86
C ASP A 159 -9.55 8.09 19.71
N ARG A 160 -9.03 6.94 19.32
CA ARG A 160 -9.63 6.04 18.33
C ARG A 160 -9.94 4.70 18.96
N VAL A 161 -10.88 3.98 18.36
CA VAL A 161 -11.17 2.59 18.75
C VAL A 161 -10.35 1.70 17.84
N SER A 162 -9.40 0.97 18.42
CA SER A 162 -8.63 -0.04 17.67
C SER A 162 -9.47 -1.30 17.51
N SER A 163 -9.79 -1.64 16.27
CA SER A 163 -10.81 -2.65 15.94
C SER A 163 -10.25 -3.80 15.09
N VAL A 164 -10.66 -5.02 15.40
CA VAL A 164 -10.44 -6.17 14.53
C VAL A 164 -11.12 -6.00 13.18
N ASP A 165 -12.26 -5.32 13.13
CA ASP A 165 -12.98 -5.07 11.88
C ASP A 165 -12.20 -4.15 10.95
N ASP A 166 -11.48 -3.17 11.48
CA ASP A 166 -10.59 -2.33 10.68
C ASP A 166 -9.46 -3.16 10.07
N VAL A 167 -8.89 -4.09 10.83
CA VAL A 167 -7.86 -5.01 10.31
C VAL A 167 -8.41 -5.88 9.18
N LEU A 168 -9.62 -6.40 9.33
CA LEU A 168 -10.25 -7.25 8.32
C LEU A 168 -10.55 -6.46 7.04
N VAL A 169 -11.12 -5.26 7.17
CA VAL A 169 -11.48 -4.41 6.02
C VAL A 169 -10.23 -3.90 5.31
N ASN A 170 -9.20 -3.49 6.04
CA ASN A 170 -7.91 -3.05 5.49
C ASN A 170 -7.21 -4.18 4.73
N ALA A 171 -7.17 -5.39 5.30
CA ALA A 171 -6.60 -6.56 4.63
C ALA A 171 -7.39 -6.95 3.37
N ALA A 172 -8.73 -6.88 3.44
CA ALA A 172 -9.59 -7.12 2.28
C ALA A 172 -9.32 -6.10 1.17
N GLY A 173 -9.17 -4.81 1.50
CA GLY A 173 -8.82 -3.76 0.54
C GLY A 173 -7.50 -4.02 -0.15
N ALA A 174 -6.45 -4.38 0.60
CA ALA A 174 -5.17 -4.77 0.03
C ALA A 174 -5.30 -5.98 -0.91
N ALA A 175 -6.07 -7.00 -0.52
CA ALA A 175 -6.28 -8.20 -1.33
C ALA A 175 -7.04 -7.92 -2.63
N LEU A 176 -8.12 -7.13 -2.56
CA LEU A 176 -8.91 -6.74 -3.73
C LEU A 176 -8.07 -5.94 -4.73
N ALA A 177 -7.28 -4.98 -4.25
CA ALA A 177 -6.37 -4.22 -5.08
C ALA A 177 -5.25 -5.09 -5.67
N GLY A 178 -4.73 -6.05 -4.89
CA GLY A 178 -3.79 -7.06 -5.36
C GLY A 178 -4.38 -7.92 -6.48
N LEU A 179 -5.62 -8.37 -6.35
CA LEU A 179 -6.34 -9.09 -7.41
C LEU A 179 -6.47 -8.24 -8.69
N ALA A 180 -6.81 -6.96 -8.56
CA ALA A 180 -6.90 -6.05 -9.70
C ALA A 180 -5.56 -5.89 -10.43
N SER A 181 -4.44 -5.95 -9.72
CA SER A 181 -3.09 -5.88 -10.30
C SER A 181 -2.51 -7.22 -10.74
N ARG A 182 -3.22 -8.35 -10.54
CA ARG A 182 -2.68 -9.72 -10.71
C ARG A 182 -1.96 -9.97 -12.03
N ARG A 183 -2.47 -9.43 -13.13
CA ARG A 183 -1.84 -9.54 -14.46
C ARG A 183 -0.49 -8.81 -14.56
N ARG A 184 -0.17 -7.95 -13.60
CA ARG A 184 1.05 -7.13 -13.54
C ARG A 184 2.03 -7.59 -12.48
N TRP A 185 1.76 -8.70 -11.76
CA TRP A 185 2.65 -9.21 -10.72
C TRP A 185 4.00 -9.63 -11.28
N ARG A 186 5.03 -9.52 -10.48
CA ARG A 186 6.33 -10.09 -10.79
C ARG A 186 6.25 -11.60 -10.65
N THR A 187 6.46 -12.31 -11.74
CA THR A 187 6.67 -13.75 -11.71
C THR A 187 8.16 -14.03 -11.52
N THR A 188 8.48 -14.89 -10.57
CA THR A 188 9.81 -15.46 -10.50
C THR A 188 9.96 -16.38 -11.72
N VAL A 189 10.79 -16.02 -12.68
CA VAL A 189 11.17 -16.96 -13.75
C VAL A 189 11.90 -18.11 -13.07
N ARG A 190 11.26 -19.26 -12.92
CA ARG A 190 11.97 -20.51 -12.62
C ARG A 190 12.84 -20.79 -13.85
N ILE A 191 14.12 -20.53 -13.74
CA ILE A 191 15.09 -21.07 -14.67
C ILE A 191 15.02 -22.58 -14.45
N PRO A 192 14.60 -23.38 -15.47
CA PRO A 192 14.67 -24.83 -15.34
C PRO A 192 16.13 -25.19 -15.04
N PRO A 193 16.41 -26.15 -14.16
CA PRO A 193 17.75 -26.63 -14.01
C PRO A 193 18.18 -27.13 -15.41
N HIS A 194 19.13 -26.44 -16.02
CA HIS A 194 19.77 -26.94 -17.20
C HIS A 194 20.34 -28.31 -16.77
N HIS A 195 19.80 -29.35 -17.37
CA HIS A 195 20.46 -30.66 -17.33
C HIS A 195 21.89 -30.39 -17.79
N LEU A 196 22.82 -30.46 -16.85
CA LEU A 196 24.24 -30.58 -17.18
C LEU A 196 24.32 -31.82 -18.02
N ALA A 197 24.33 -31.66 -19.35
CA ALA A 197 24.62 -32.72 -20.26
C ALA A 197 25.98 -33.26 -19.81
N PRO A 198 26.12 -34.59 -19.57
CA PRO A 198 27.39 -35.13 -19.17
C PRO A 198 28.39 -34.79 -20.27
N GLN A 199 29.44 -34.04 -19.91
CA GLN A 199 30.56 -33.80 -20.80
C GLN A 199 31.14 -35.20 -21.14
N ARG A 200 30.89 -35.63 -22.36
CA ARG A 200 31.60 -36.78 -22.91
C ARG A 200 33.07 -36.40 -22.89
N HIS A 201 33.82 -36.90 -21.91
CA HIS A 201 35.26 -36.96 -22.01
C HIS A 201 35.60 -37.76 -23.26
N GLY A 202 36.21 -37.06 -24.23
CA GLY A 202 36.75 -37.68 -25.43
C GLY A 202 37.72 -38.77 -25.03
N GLN A 203 37.33 -40.01 -25.33
CA GLN A 203 38.29 -41.13 -25.35
C GLN A 203 39.25 -40.86 -26.50
N THR A 204 40.44 -40.45 -26.16
CA THR A 204 41.60 -40.51 -27.06
C THR A 204 41.94 -41.98 -27.28
N GLU A 205 41.61 -42.53 -28.45
CA GLU A 205 42.15 -43.83 -28.90
C GLU A 205 43.65 -43.69 -29.10
N PRO A 206 44.44 -44.66 -28.59
CA PRO A 206 45.85 -44.71 -28.91
C PRO A 206 46.02 -45.37 -30.30
N HIS A 207 46.55 -44.63 -31.25
CA HIS A 207 47.04 -45.18 -32.51
C HIS A 207 48.15 -46.16 -32.23
N ALA A 208 47.87 -47.45 -32.40
CA ALA A 208 48.91 -48.48 -32.58
C ALA A 208 49.50 -48.33 -33.97
N ARG A 209 50.82 -48.14 -34.04
CA ARG A 209 51.59 -48.25 -35.24
C ARG A 209 52.11 -49.69 -35.36
N TYR A 210 51.94 -50.29 -36.53
CA TYR A 210 52.83 -51.28 -37.11
C TYR A 210 53.22 -50.78 -38.51
#